data_a9a7a283e78469ae6ab2bb306532c668
#
_entry.id   a9a7a283e78469ae6ab2bb306532c668
#
_cell.length_a   1.000
_cell.length_b   1.000
_cell.length_c   1.000
_cell.angle_alpha   90.00
_cell.angle_beta   90.00
_cell.angle_gamma   90.00
#
_symmetry.space_group_name_H-M   'P 1'
#
loop_
_entity.id
_entity.type
_entity.pdbx_description
1 polymer ?
#
loop_
_entity_poly.entity_id
_entity_poly.type
_entity_poly.pdbx_seq_one_letter_code
_entity_poly.pdbx_strand_id
1 'polypeptide(L)'
;MTFLRTLLIGLAMTMAAPAFADTVRQQTVRFAPGTSGSTINSTVKGYDSVEYRIGVSAGQKMSVQLDSSNSSLYFNVVAPGASAAMYNSSIDGNGTSITIPSSGNYVVQVYLMRNAARRGETANYQLTLYVE
;
A
#
# COMPACT_ATOMS: atom_id res chain seq x y z
N MET A 1 56.86 1.48 36.51
CA MET A 1 55.49 1.19 36.91
C MET A 1 54.59 1.38 35.73
N THR A 2 54.16 0.29 35.16
CA THR A 2 53.23 0.28 34.04
C THR A 2 51.83 0.15 34.60
N PHE A 3 51.06 1.23 34.51
CA PHE A 3 49.62 1.14 34.78
C PHE A 3 48.93 0.53 33.56
N LEU A 4 48.50 -0.70 33.70
CA LEU A 4 47.58 -1.30 32.74
C LEU A 4 46.21 -0.65 32.95
N ARG A 5 45.92 0.34 32.16
CA ARG A 5 44.54 0.79 32.03
C ARG A 5 43.80 -0.23 31.16
N THR A 6 43.15 -1.13 31.81
CA THR A 6 42.17 -1.95 31.10
C THR A 6 41.01 -1.02 30.74
N LEU A 7 41.01 -0.60 29.49
CA LEU A 7 39.86 0.10 28.95
C LEU A 7 38.79 -0.99 28.74
N LEU A 8 37.89 -1.10 29.68
CA LEU A 8 36.68 -1.88 29.48
C LEU A 8 35.83 -1.08 28.48
N ILE A 9 35.98 -1.39 27.21
CA ILE A 9 35.02 -0.98 26.21
C ILE A 9 33.78 -1.82 26.49
N GLY A 10 32.87 -1.25 27.27
CA GLY A 10 31.51 -1.80 27.37
C GLY A 10 30.93 -1.75 25.98
N LEU A 11 30.90 -2.89 25.31
CA LEU A 11 30.09 -3.07 24.11
C LEU A 11 28.65 -2.93 24.57
N ALA A 12 28.10 -1.73 24.50
CA ALA A 12 26.68 -1.52 24.62
C ALA A 12 26.06 -2.19 23.37
N MET A 13 25.71 -3.47 23.51
CA MET A 13 24.79 -4.08 22.57
C MET A 13 23.47 -3.34 22.74
N THR A 14 23.28 -2.32 21.94
CA THR A 14 21.95 -1.84 21.63
C THR A 14 21.29 -2.97 20.87
N MET A 15 20.58 -3.83 21.59
CA MET A 15 19.58 -4.67 20.98
C MET A 15 18.54 -3.70 20.42
N ALA A 16 18.73 -3.29 19.16
CA ALA A 16 17.63 -2.75 18.39
C ALA A 16 16.58 -3.86 18.37
N ALA A 17 15.54 -3.72 19.20
CA ALA A 17 14.33 -4.51 18.98
C ALA A 17 13.99 -4.38 17.50
N PRO A 18 13.70 -5.50 16.79
CA PRO A 18 13.23 -5.38 15.43
C PRO A 18 12.03 -4.44 15.49
N ALA A 19 12.24 -3.21 15.06
CA ALA A 19 11.15 -2.33 14.79
C ALA A 19 10.38 -3.03 13.67
N PHE A 20 9.19 -3.56 13.98
CA PHE A 20 8.22 -3.92 12.96
C PHE A 20 7.77 -2.61 12.32
N ALA A 21 8.66 -2.01 11.54
CA ALA A 21 8.31 -0.89 10.70
C ALA A 21 7.28 -1.39 9.71
N ASP A 22 6.14 -0.71 9.66
CA ASP A 22 5.14 -0.93 8.65
C ASP A 22 5.84 -0.88 7.30
N THR A 23 5.76 -1.97 6.54
CA THR A 23 6.35 -2.04 5.22
C THR A 23 5.35 -1.49 4.21
N VAL A 24 5.71 -0.38 3.56
CA VAL A 24 4.98 0.14 2.42
C VAL A 24 5.71 -0.28 1.16
N ARG A 25 5.11 -1.19 0.39
CA ARG A 25 5.61 -1.55 -0.92
C ARG A 25 5.04 -0.59 -1.96
N GLN A 26 5.88 -0.12 -2.86
CA GLN A 26 5.45 0.72 -3.98
C GLN A 26 5.59 -0.05 -5.28
N GLN A 27 4.55 -0.02 -6.09
CA GLN A 27 4.51 -0.68 -7.39
C GLN A 27 3.89 0.24 -8.43
N THR A 28 4.57 0.42 -9.54
CA THR A 28 4.00 1.13 -10.70
C THR A 28 3.18 0.15 -11.51
N VAL A 29 1.93 0.51 -11.79
CA VAL A 29 1.04 -0.27 -12.64
C VAL A 29 1.27 0.14 -14.09
N ARG A 30 1.59 -0.85 -14.92
CA ARG A 30 1.74 -0.67 -16.35
C ARG A 30 0.81 -1.64 -17.06
N PHE A 31 0.02 -1.11 -17.99
CA PHE A 31 -0.81 -1.98 -18.83
C PHE A 31 0.04 -2.56 -19.96
N ALA A 32 -0.17 -3.83 -20.26
CA ALA A 32 0.43 -4.44 -21.44
C ALA A 32 -0.02 -3.69 -22.70
N PRO A 33 0.83 -3.57 -23.74
CA PRO A 33 0.47 -2.86 -24.97
C PRO A 33 -0.85 -3.37 -25.55
N GLY A 34 -1.75 -2.44 -25.89
CA GLY A 34 -3.07 -2.75 -26.44
C GLY A 34 -4.12 -3.15 -25.40
N THR A 35 -3.80 -3.06 -24.09
CA THR A 35 -4.75 -3.37 -23.01
C THR A 35 -5.02 -2.13 -22.15
N SER A 36 -6.22 -2.08 -21.56
CA SER A 36 -6.66 -1.00 -20.66
C SER A 36 -6.80 -1.47 -19.22
N GLY A 37 -6.47 -2.72 -18.92
CA GLY A 37 -6.68 -3.32 -17.63
C GLY A 37 -5.50 -4.15 -17.13
N SER A 38 -5.44 -4.32 -15.84
CA SER A 38 -4.47 -5.18 -15.16
C SER A 38 -5.12 -5.84 -13.96
N THR A 39 -4.82 -7.12 -13.76
CA THR A 39 -5.23 -7.89 -12.58
C THR A 39 -3.98 -8.26 -11.80
N ILE A 40 -3.95 -7.90 -10.53
CA ILE A 40 -2.81 -8.11 -9.65
C ILE A 40 -3.24 -9.02 -8.50
N ASN A 41 -2.53 -10.14 -8.33
CA ASN A 41 -2.72 -11.03 -7.19
C ASN A 41 -1.56 -10.81 -6.22
N SER A 42 -1.86 -10.53 -4.95
CA SER A 42 -0.85 -10.27 -3.95
C SER A 42 -1.36 -10.56 -2.53
N THR A 43 -0.53 -10.27 -1.55
CA THR A 43 -0.80 -10.54 -0.14
C THR A 43 -0.26 -9.40 0.70
N VAL A 44 -1.01 -9.01 1.73
CA VAL A 44 -0.54 -8.13 2.80
C VAL A 44 -0.74 -8.80 4.15
N LYS A 45 0.10 -8.45 5.12
CA LYS A 45 0.04 -8.96 6.48
C LYS A 45 0.23 -7.82 7.48
N GLY A 46 -0.63 -7.79 8.50
CA GLY A 46 -0.52 -6.83 9.58
C GLY A 46 -0.62 -5.39 9.09
N TYR A 47 0.31 -4.56 9.50
CA TYR A 47 0.37 -3.15 9.11
C TYR A 47 1.05 -2.90 7.76
N ASP A 48 1.47 -3.95 7.05
CA ASP A 48 2.00 -3.79 5.70
C ASP A 48 0.92 -3.23 4.77
N SER A 49 1.34 -2.40 3.83
CA SER A 49 0.46 -1.85 2.80
C SER A 49 1.16 -1.84 1.46
N VAL A 50 0.39 -1.70 0.40
CA VAL A 50 0.90 -1.60 -0.97
C VAL A 50 0.33 -0.35 -1.61
N GLU A 51 1.19 0.46 -2.18
CA GLU A 51 0.81 1.63 -2.96
C GLU A 51 1.03 1.34 -4.45
N TYR A 52 -0.06 1.26 -5.19
CA TYR A 52 -0.04 1.10 -6.63
C TYR A 52 -0.14 2.46 -7.29
N ARG A 53 0.88 2.85 -8.03
CA ARG A 53 0.91 4.08 -8.80
C ARG A 53 0.42 3.81 -10.21
N ILE A 54 -0.54 4.60 -10.66
CA ILE A 54 -1.12 4.50 -11.98
C ILE A 54 -1.20 5.88 -12.64
N GLY A 55 -0.56 6.01 -13.81
CA GLY A 55 -0.63 7.22 -14.61
C GLY A 55 -1.91 7.25 -15.43
N VAL A 56 -2.70 8.29 -15.24
CA VAL A 56 -3.98 8.46 -15.94
C VAL A 56 -4.14 9.91 -16.39
N SER A 57 -4.99 10.10 -17.40
CA SER A 57 -5.26 11.41 -17.98
C SER A 57 -6.63 11.94 -17.55
N ALA A 58 -6.75 13.26 -17.44
CA ALA A 58 -8.02 13.91 -17.17
C ALA A 58 -9.09 13.45 -18.15
N GLY A 59 -10.28 13.17 -17.64
CA GLY A 59 -11.42 12.70 -18.43
C GLY A 59 -11.49 11.20 -18.61
N GLN A 60 -10.43 10.46 -18.32
CA GLN A 60 -10.47 8.99 -18.29
C GLN A 60 -11.30 8.52 -17.11
N LYS A 61 -11.87 7.33 -17.23
CA LYS A 61 -12.55 6.63 -16.14
C LYS A 61 -11.66 5.52 -15.63
N MET A 62 -11.32 5.57 -14.36
CA MET A 62 -10.54 4.54 -13.68
C MET A 62 -11.46 3.70 -12.80
N SER A 63 -11.49 2.40 -13.06
CA SER A 63 -12.22 1.43 -12.25
C SER A 63 -11.26 0.65 -11.39
N VAL A 64 -11.61 0.49 -10.12
CA VAL A 64 -10.83 -0.25 -9.13
C VAL A 64 -11.74 -1.26 -8.47
N GLN A 65 -11.35 -2.52 -8.47
CA GLN A 65 -12.08 -3.61 -7.81
C GLN A 65 -11.10 -4.40 -6.94
N LEU A 66 -11.41 -4.51 -5.66
CA LEU A 66 -10.62 -5.29 -4.71
C LEU A 66 -11.44 -6.50 -4.25
N ASP A 67 -10.90 -7.69 -4.48
CA ASP A 67 -11.49 -8.95 -4.05
C ASP A 67 -10.54 -9.63 -3.06
N SER A 68 -11.05 -9.99 -1.89
CA SER A 68 -10.29 -10.68 -0.85
C SER A 68 -11.21 -11.56 -0.01
N SER A 69 -10.67 -12.68 0.47
CA SER A 69 -11.32 -13.49 1.50
C SER A 69 -11.29 -12.83 2.88
N ASN A 70 -10.42 -11.84 3.08
CA ASN A 70 -10.36 -11.08 4.33
C ASN A 70 -11.21 -9.81 4.19
N SER A 71 -12.33 -9.76 4.92
CA SER A 71 -13.29 -8.65 4.86
C SER A 71 -12.78 -7.35 5.50
N SER A 72 -11.61 -7.37 6.11
CA SER A 72 -10.96 -6.19 6.70
C SER A 72 -9.95 -5.53 5.76
N LEU A 73 -9.81 -6.03 4.53
CA LEU A 73 -8.95 -5.44 3.52
C LEU A 73 -9.69 -4.38 2.73
N TYR A 74 -9.08 -3.22 2.60
CA TYR A 74 -9.64 -2.05 1.95
C TYR A 74 -8.63 -1.35 1.07
N PHE A 75 -9.10 -0.40 0.27
CA PHE A 75 -8.22 0.48 -0.49
C PHE A 75 -8.66 1.93 -0.42
N ASN A 76 -7.70 2.82 -0.55
CA ASN A 76 -7.90 4.25 -0.77
C ASN A 76 -7.40 4.61 -2.15
N VAL A 77 -8.02 5.62 -2.77
CA VAL A 77 -7.50 6.27 -3.96
C VAL A 77 -7.08 7.68 -3.60
N VAL A 78 -5.83 8.02 -3.89
CA VAL A 78 -5.24 9.33 -3.57
C VAL A 78 -4.83 10.01 -4.87
N ALA A 79 -5.30 11.23 -5.07
CA ALA A 79 -4.94 12.04 -6.23
C ALA A 79 -3.49 12.55 -6.11
N PRO A 80 -2.85 12.95 -7.23
CA PRO A 80 -1.48 13.46 -7.20
C PRO A 80 -1.35 14.63 -6.24
N GLY A 81 -0.38 14.55 -5.32
CA GLY A 81 -0.08 15.60 -4.34
C GLY A 81 -1.12 15.80 -3.25
N ALA A 82 -2.19 15.00 -3.20
CA ALA A 82 -3.23 15.11 -2.19
C ALA A 82 -2.77 14.48 -0.87
N SER A 83 -3.20 15.06 0.25
CA SER A 83 -2.97 14.52 1.60
C SER A 83 -4.12 13.64 2.09
N ALA A 84 -5.27 13.69 1.42
CA ALA A 84 -6.46 12.92 1.77
C ALA A 84 -6.91 12.06 0.60
N ALA A 85 -7.50 10.91 0.91
CA ALA A 85 -8.06 10.04 -0.11
C ALA A 85 -9.30 10.66 -0.75
N MET A 86 -9.40 10.56 -2.08
CA MET A 86 -10.60 10.93 -2.82
C MET A 86 -11.65 9.82 -2.81
N TYR A 87 -11.26 8.60 -2.50
CA TYR A 87 -12.12 7.45 -2.35
C TYR A 87 -11.60 6.56 -1.22
N ASN A 88 -12.48 6.08 -0.37
CA ASN A 88 -12.18 5.18 0.73
C ASN A 88 -13.13 3.98 0.68
N SER A 89 -12.61 2.82 0.34
CA SER A 89 -13.42 1.61 0.15
C SER A 89 -14.03 1.08 1.45
N SER A 90 -13.48 1.43 2.61
CA SER A 90 -14.06 1.04 3.89
C SER A 90 -15.40 1.72 4.16
N ILE A 91 -15.67 2.82 3.48
CA ILE A 91 -16.92 3.58 3.59
C ILE A 91 -17.85 3.26 2.42
N ASP A 92 -17.32 3.26 1.20
CA ASP A 92 -18.11 3.26 -0.03
C ASP A 92 -18.04 1.94 -0.82
N GLY A 93 -17.30 0.94 -0.31
CA GLY A 93 -17.21 -0.41 -0.90
C GLY A 93 -15.98 -0.64 -1.73
N ASN A 94 -15.65 -1.92 -1.94
CA ASN A 94 -14.41 -2.37 -2.59
C ASN A 94 -14.44 -2.36 -4.13
N GLY A 95 -15.39 -1.66 -4.72
CA GLY A 95 -15.48 -1.45 -6.17
C GLY A 95 -15.91 -0.04 -6.49
N THR A 96 -15.24 0.62 -7.42
CA THR A 96 -15.57 1.98 -7.82
C THR A 96 -15.14 2.30 -9.25
N SER A 97 -15.77 3.30 -9.84
CA SER A 97 -15.34 3.96 -11.08
C SER A 97 -15.24 5.45 -10.84
N ILE A 98 -14.08 6.02 -11.13
CA ILE A 98 -13.78 7.43 -10.88
C ILE A 98 -13.46 8.09 -12.22
N THR A 99 -14.15 9.20 -12.52
CA THR A 99 -13.72 10.07 -13.62
C THR A 99 -12.55 10.93 -13.14
N ILE A 100 -11.42 10.82 -13.85
CA ILE A 100 -10.18 11.47 -13.46
C ILE A 100 -10.28 12.99 -13.71
N PRO A 101 -10.19 13.81 -12.64
CA PRO A 101 -10.34 15.27 -12.78
C PRO A 101 -9.10 15.95 -13.33
N SER A 102 -7.91 15.41 -13.11
CA SER A 102 -6.65 15.97 -13.59
C SER A 102 -5.66 14.86 -13.90
N SER A 103 -4.87 15.04 -14.95
CA SER A 103 -3.83 14.07 -15.34
C SER A 103 -2.73 13.96 -14.30
N GLY A 104 -2.21 12.77 -14.09
CA GLY A 104 -1.10 12.51 -13.18
C GLY A 104 -1.05 11.08 -12.66
N ASN A 105 -0.19 10.88 -11.69
CA ASN A 105 -0.03 9.59 -11.02
C ASN A 105 -0.95 9.51 -9.80
N TYR A 106 -1.96 8.66 -9.88
CA TYR A 106 -2.84 8.34 -8.76
C TYR A 106 -2.27 7.17 -8.00
N VAL A 107 -2.58 7.10 -6.71
CA VAL A 107 -2.15 6.01 -5.84
C VAL A 107 -3.38 5.23 -5.37
N VAL A 108 -3.38 3.93 -5.62
CA VAL A 108 -4.32 2.99 -5.01
C VAL A 108 -3.58 2.30 -3.88
N GLN A 109 -3.99 2.59 -2.65
CA GLN A 109 -3.35 2.11 -1.44
C GLN A 109 -4.18 0.96 -0.85
N VAL A 110 -3.59 -0.23 -0.77
CA VAL A 110 -4.25 -1.43 -0.24
C VAL A 110 -3.73 -1.70 1.16
N TYR A 111 -4.63 -1.88 2.12
CA TYR A 111 -4.27 -2.02 3.53
C TYR A 111 -5.33 -2.82 4.32
N LEU A 112 -4.90 -3.41 5.43
CA LEU A 112 -5.79 -3.99 6.42
C LEU A 112 -6.26 -2.93 7.42
N MET A 113 -7.53 -3.00 7.81
CA MET A 113 -8.07 -2.17 8.89
C MET A 113 -7.27 -2.39 10.17
N ARG A 114 -7.15 -1.33 10.99
CA ARG A 114 -6.26 -1.31 12.17
C ARG A 114 -6.43 -2.49 13.11
N ASN A 115 -7.65 -2.89 13.41
CA ASN A 115 -7.92 -4.01 14.32
C ASN A 115 -7.41 -5.35 13.75
N ALA A 116 -7.60 -5.59 12.46
CA ALA A 116 -7.09 -6.78 11.77
C ALA A 116 -5.56 -6.74 11.65
N ALA A 117 -5.01 -5.57 11.32
CA ALA A 117 -3.56 -5.36 11.26
C ALA A 117 -2.89 -5.62 12.62
N ARG A 118 -3.51 -5.15 13.69
CA ARG A 118 -3.01 -5.37 15.07
C ARG A 118 -2.96 -6.85 15.43
N ARG A 119 -3.91 -7.64 14.95
CA ARG A 119 -3.92 -9.10 15.14
C ARG A 119 -2.93 -9.84 14.24
N GLY A 120 -2.22 -9.14 13.36
CA GLY A 120 -1.31 -9.73 12.40
C GLY A 120 -1.99 -10.57 11.33
N GLU A 121 -3.23 -10.27 10.99
CA GLU A 121 -3.97 -10.99 9.96
C GLU A 121 -3.28 -10.90 8.61
N THR A 122 -3.48 -11.92 7.80
CA THR A 122 -3.01 -11.97 6.40
C THR A 122 -4.20 -11.85 5.47
N ALA A 123 -4.06 -11.06 4.41
CA ALA A 123 -5.06 -10.94 3.37
C ALA A 123 -4.43 -11.24 2.01
N ASN A 124 -4.92 -12.29 1.37
CA ASN A 124 -4.69 -12.54 -0.05
C ASN A 124 -5.73 -11.77 -0.82
N TYR A 125 -5.34 -11.12 -1.91
CA TYR A 125 -6.27 -10.31 -2.68
C TYR A 125 -5.99 -10.33 -4.17
N GLN A 126 -7.02 -9.98 -4.91
CA GLN A 126 -6.97 -9.68 -6.32
C GLN A 126 -7.42 -8.23 -6.51
N LEU A 127 -6.54 -7.41 -7.06
CA LEU A 127 -6.81 -6.03 -7.41
C LEU A 127 -6.95 -5.94 -8.93
N THR A 128 -8.11 -5.48 -9.38
CA THR A 128 -8.37 -5.24 -10.80
C THR A 128 -8.43 -3.74 -11.05
N LEU A 129 -7.60 -3.27 -11.96
CA LEU A 129 -7.55 -1.88 -12.39
C LEU A 129 -7.90 -1.82 -13.87
N TYR A 130 -8.77 -0.88 -14.23
CA TYR A 130 -9.20 -0.67 -15.60
C TYR A 130 -9.30 0.82 -15.88
N VAL A 131 -8.78 1.26 -17.03
CA VAL A 131 -8.80 2.68 -17.44
C VAL A 131 -9.33 2.77 -18.87
N GLU A 132 -10.36 3.57 -19.05
CA GLU A 132 -10.95 3.89 -20.34
C GLU A 132 -10.78 5.35 -20.71
#